data_fe1068a5d0c85ea7bfd5d198472a351d
#
_entry.id   fe1068a5d0c85ea7bfd5d198472a351d
#
_cell.length_a   1.000
_cell.length_b   1.000
_cell.length_c   1.000
_cell.angle_alpha   90.00
_cell.angle_beta   90.00
_cell.angle_gamma   90.00
#
_symmetry.space_group_name_H-M   'P 1'
#
loop_
_entity.id
_entity.type
_entity.pdbx_description
1 polymer ?
#
loop_
_entity_poly.entity_id
_entity_poly.type
_entity_poly.pdbx_seq_one_letter_code
_entity_poly.pdbx_strand_id
1 'polypeptide(L)'
;MTLRDDSVLVNIFRPSLLALIKKAMLLWLGLITVVAGFAPPPSYRPFVVNNFDLNDYHPHNNILKFLNSIQNNRTRVRSLGVSSERRHIPIVKISALDETKPPVDVFVDAGFHAREWISIATALNLIYNLSRSNDWPSNINLYIVPVANPDGYEYTRTVDRDWRNTRSILAPNLKSCRGVDANRNFPFHWAGQGTSNDPCSEIYHGPRPLSEPEARVVAQFLSKRANSLKVYVSLHSYHNAILVPYGYRYNARPRDYNELMWTALEMTQAMNSLYGNNYTAINSAQLYPAAGCSDDYAKSLGIKYVYTMELTTGEYGGQYVGFETPRELIQQTYDEVRAALLTLMWKTVQE
;
A
#
# COMPACT_ATOMS: atom_id res chain seq x y z
N MET A 1 49.60 -60.31 -27.65
CA MET A 1 49.98 -61.27 -26.62
C MET A 1 48.97 -61.18 -25.52
N THR A 2 48.14 -62.12 -25.51
CA THR A 2 47.34 -62.87 -24.55
C THR A 2 46.17 -62.16 -23.86
N LEU A 3 45.07 -62.65 -24.33
CA LEU A 3 43.75 -62.77 -23.70
C LEU A 3 43.84 -63.31 -22.27
N ARG A 4 42.94 -62.85 -21.40
CA ARG A 4 42.17 -63.72 -20.52
C ARG A 4 40.87 -63.03 -20.13
N ASP A 5 39.92 -63.65 -20.53
CA ASP A 5 38.57 -63.97 -20.16
C ASP A 5 38.44 -64.20 -18.64
N ASP A 6 37.42 -63.68 -18.03
CA ASP A 6 36.72 -64.31 -16.92
C ASP A 6 35.32 -63.72 -16.75
N SER A 7 34.42 -64.37 -17.44
CA SER A 7 33.02 -64.44 -17.08
C SER A 7 32.86 -65.14 -15.73
N VAL A 8 32.16 -64.59 -14.76
CA VAL A 8 31.24 -65.24 -13.78
C VAL A 8 30.70 -64.14 -12.84
N LEU A 9 29.50 -63.88 -12.95
CA LEU A 9 28.44 -63.99 -11.96
C LEU A 9 27.19 -63.21 -12.35
N VAL A 10 26.33 -63.98 -12.81
CA VAL A 10 24.93 -63.76 -13.10
C VAL A 10 24.11 -63.69 -11.81
N ASN A 11 23.09 -62.92 -11.93
CA ASN A 11 21.85 -63.00 -11.13
C ASN A 11 21.91 -62.81 -9.62
N ILE A 12 21.51 -61.64 -9.19
CA ILE A 12 20.56 -61.55 -8.04
C ILE A 12 19.75 -60.23 -8.17
N PHE A 13 18.43 -60.38 -8.21
CA PHE A 13 17.39 -59.38 -7.96
C PHE A 13 17.08 -58.27 -9.03
N ARG A 14 16.21 -58.61 -9.97
CA ARG A 14 15.27 -57.68 -10.55
C ARG A 14 13.84 -58.22 -10.47
N PRO A 15 13.13 -57.87 -9.40
CA PRO A 15 11.74 -57.52 -9.57
C PRO A 15 11.29 -56.25 -8.80
N SER A 16 12.12 -55.26 -8.59
CA SER A 16 11.74 -54.07 -7.81
C SER A 16 11.49 -52.81 -8.62
N LEU A 17 12.06 -52.70 -9.83
CA LEU A 17 11.94 -51.47 -10.62
C LEU A 17 10.57 -51.31 -11.28
N LEU A 18 9.97 -52.41 -11.77
CA LEU A 18 8.62 -52.38 -12.36
C LEU A 18 7.52 -52.19 -11.30
N ALA A 19 7.72 -52.67 -10.08
CA ALA A 19 6.81 -52.45 -8.97
C ALA A 19 6.86 -51.02 -8.44
N LEU A 20 8.03 -50.40 -8.42
CA LEU A 20 8.23 -48.99 -8.06
C LEU A 20 7.64 -48.05 -9.12
N ILE A 21 7.80 -48.36 -10.40
CA ILE A 21 7.21 -47.57 -11.49
C ILE A 21 5.67 -47.68 -11.48
N LYS A 22 5.11 -48.86 -11.23
CA LYS A 22 3.66 -49.01 -11.07
C LYS A 22 3.09 -48.31 -9.84
N LYS A 23 3.83 -48.29 -8.72
CA LYS A 23 3.44 -47.54 -7.52
C LYS A 23 3.57 -46.01 -7.71
N ALA A 24 4.58 -45.56 -8.44
CA ALA A 24 4.72 -44.15 -8.81
C ALA A 24 3.66 -43.70 -9.82
N MET A 25 3.29 -44.54 -10.80
CA MET A 25 2.21 -44.22 -11.73
C MET A 25 0.81 -44.25 -11.06
N LEU A 26 0.58 -45.12 -10.06
CA LEU A 26 -0.68 -45.11 -9.30
C LEU A 26 -0.77 -43.94 -8.32
N LEU A 27 0.36 -43.42 -7.83
CA LEU A 27 0.42 -42.17 -7.07
C LEU A 27 0.27 -40.91 -7.96
N TRP A 28 0.61 -41.02 -9.25
CA TRP A 28 0.41 -39.93 -10.21
C TRP A 28 -1.01 -39.90 -10.80
N LEU A 29 -1.71 -41.01 -10.84
CA LEU A 29 -3.12 -41.11 -11.26
C LEU A 29 -4.11 -40.82 -10.12
N GLY A 30 -3.61 -40.68 -8.88
CA GLY A 30 -4.37 -40.23 -7.73
C GLY A 30 -4.21 -38.74 -7.42
N LEU A 31 -3.47 -37.97 -8.23
CA LEU A 31 -3.62 -36.52 -8.30
C LEU A 31 -4.92 -36.22 -9.03
N ILE A 32 -6.01 -36.38 -8.28
CA ILE A 32 -7.23 -35.64 -8.49
C ILE A 32 -6.79 -34.24 -8.88
N THR A 33 -7.16 -33.82 -10.10
CA THR A 33 -7.31 -32.42 -10.44
C THR A 33 -8.19 -31.82 -9.34
N VAL A 34 -7.58 -31.32 -8.27
CA VAL A 34 -8.14 -30.23 -7.52
C VAL A 34 -8.19 -29.12 -8.55
N VAL A 35 -9.28 -29.05 -9.30
CA VAL A 35 -9.75 -27.81 -9.86
C VAL A 35 -9.75 -26.94 -8.63
N ALA A 36 -8.77 -26.04 -8.52
CA ALA A 36 -8.81 -24.96 -7.56
C ALA A 36 -10.12 -24.27 -7.92
N GLY A 37 -11.17 -24.65 -7.21
CA GLY A 37 -12.46 -23.99 -7.31
C GLY A 37 -12.15 -22.57 -6.94
N PHE A 38 -12.21 -21.65 -7.93
CA PHE A 38 -12.17 -20.23 -7.65
C PHE A 38 -13.20 -20.02 -6.54
N ALA A 39 -12.73 -19.62 -5.37
CA ALA A 39 -13.64 -19.17 -4.33
C ALA A 39 -14.57 -18.14 -4.98
N PRO A 40 -15.90 -18.24 -4.77
CA PRO A 40 -16.78 -17.23 -5.32
C PRO A 40 -16.29 -15.85 -4.85
N PRO A 41 -16.35 -14.82 -5.71
CA PRO A 41 -15.91 -13.50 -5.36
C PRO A 41 -16.59 -13.07 -4.05
N PRO A 42 -15.90 -12.33 -3.17
CA PRO A 42 -16.47 -11.89 -1.90
C PRO A 42 -17.76 -11.12 -2.16
N SER A 43 -18.79 -11.44 -1.40
CA SER A 43 -20.09 -10.74 -1.47
C SER A 43 -20.02 -9.47 -0.62
N TYR A 44 -20.60 -8.39 -1.12
CA TYR A 44 -20.75 -7.17 -0.33
C TYR A 44 -21.48 -7.45 0.97
N ARG A 45 -20.89 -7.01 2.09
CA ARG A 45 -21.51 -7.01 3.41
C ARG A 45 -21.34 -5.62 4.02
N PRO A 46 -22.44 -4.89 4.32
CA PRO A 46 -22.34 -3.58 4.94
C PRO A 46 -21.72 -3.68 6.33
N PHE A 47 -20.82 -2.75 6.66
CA PHE A 47 -20.25 -2.56 7.99
C PHE A 47 -20.57 -1.15 8.47
N VAL A 48 -21.79 -0.95 8.96
CA VAL A 48 -22.35 0.35 9.25
C VAL A 48 -22.02 0.79 10.69
N VAL A 49 -21.41 1.97 10.81
CA VAL A 49 -21.07 2.62 12.07
C VAL A 49 -21.56 4.06 12.02
N ASN A 50 -22.43 4.46 12.95
CA ASN A 50 -22.97 5.81 12.99
C ASN A 50 -23.53 6.28 11.63
N ASN A 51 -24.27 5.42 10.94
CA ASN A 51 -24.82 5.61 9.59
C ASN A 51 -23.75 5.78 8.48
N PHE A 52 -22.53 5.30 8.70
CA PHE A 52 -21.45 5.27 7.74
C PHE A 52 -21.05 3.82 7.47
N ASP A 53 -21.15 3.36 6.23
CA ASP A 53 -20.76 2.00 5.86
C ASP A 53 -19.28 1.96 5.51
N LEU A 54 -18.47 1.30 6.34
CA LEU A 54 -17.03 1.16 6.12
C LEU A 54 -16.68 0.31 4.91
N ASN A 55 -17.63 -0.46 4.39
CA ASN A 55 -17.46 -1.27 3.18
C ASN A 55 -18.05 -0.59 1.94
N ASP A 56 -18.11 0.76 1.94
CA ASP A 56 -18.55 1.55 0.77
C ASP A 56 -17.64 2.77 0.56
N TYR A 57 -17.77 3.42 -0.58
CA TYR A 57 -17.03 4.63 -0.96
C TYR A 57 -17.85 5.89 -0.71
N HIS A 58 -17.36 6.82 0.07
CA HIS A 58 -18.11 7.96 0.57
C HIS A 58 -17.59 9.31 0.09
N PRO A 59 -18.45 10.31 -0.09
CA PRO A 59 -18.03 11.69 -0.31
C PRO A 59 -17.15 12.20 0.85
N HIS A 60 -16.21 13.10 0.53
CA HIS A 60 -15.25 13.65 1.50
C HIS A 60 -15.95 14.28 2.73
N ASN A 61 -17.04 15.00 2.52
CA ASN A 61 -17.81 15.59 3.63
C ASN A 61 -18.40 14.53 4.58
N ASN A 62 -18.79 13.36 4.06
CA ASN A 62 -19.28 12.25 4.89
C ASN A 62 -18.13 11.60 5.65
N ILE A 63 -16.96 11.46 5.01
CA ILE A 63 -15.72 11.02 5.66
C ILE A 63 -15.40 11.93 6.86
N LEU A 64 -15.40 13.26 6.68
CA LEU A 64 -15.13 14.20 7.77
C LEU A 64 -16.13 14.07 8.91
N LYS A 65 -17.43 13.91 8.62
CA LYS A 65 -18.47 13.69 9.66
C LYS A 65 -18.22 12.39 10.41
N PHE A 66 -17.92 11.30 9.70
CA PHE A 66 -17.61 10.00 10.28
C PHE A 66 -16.39 10.10 11.20
N LEU A 67 -15.27 10.65 10.73
CA LEU A 67 -14.05 10.82 11.52
C LEU A 67 -14.32 11.61 12.81
N ASN A 68 -15.09 12.69 12.73
CA ASN A 68 -15.47 13.49 13.90
C ASN A 68 -16.34 12.69 14.88
N SER A 69 -17.20 11.79 14.39
CA SER A 69 -18.12 11.00 15.23
C SER A 69 -17.42 9.88 16.01
N ILE A 70 -16.23 9.46 15.60
CA ILE A 70 -15.49 8.37 16.23
C ILE A 70 -14.40 8.84 17.21
N GLN A 71 -14.25 10.14 17.41
CA GLN A 71 -13.29 10.69 18.36
C GLN A 71 -13.59 10.21 19.80
N ASN A 72 -12.52 9.98 20.54
CA ASN A 72 -12.57 9.58 21.95
C ASN A 72 -11.27 10.03 22.64
N ASN A 73 -11.01 9.60 23.87
CA ASN A 73 -9.82 9.99 24.63
C ASN A 73 -8.51 9.61 23.92
N ARG A 74 -8.51 8.54 23.14
CA ARG A 74 -7.35 8.00 22.44
C ARG A 74 -7.30 8.44 20.98
N THR A 75 -8.44 8.69 20.34
CA THR A 75 -8.56 9.01 18.92
C THR A 75 -8.89 10.47 18.72
N ARG A 76 -7.98 11.23 18.11
CA ARG A 76 -8.13 12.66 17.85
C ARG A 76 -8.07 12.93 16.35
N VAL A 77 -9.00 13.74 15.87
CA VAL A 77 -9.06 14.20 14.47
C VAL A 77 -8.68 15.68 14.42
N ARG A 78 -7.82 16.03 13.48
CA ARG A 78 -7.41 17.42 13.22
C ARG A 78 -7.34 17.65 11.73
N SER A 79 -7.27 18.91 11.32
CA SER A 79 -6.88 19.28 9.96
C SER A 79 -5.35 19.37 9.90
N LEU A 80 -4.73 18.64 8.99
CA LEU A 80 -3.31 18.77 8.67
C LEU A 80 -3.05 20.06 7.88
N GLY A 81 -4.05 20.50 7.11
CA GLY A 81 -4.05 21.70 6.29
C GLY A 81 -5.31 21.75 5.43
N VAL A 82 -5.24 22.58 4.41
CA VAL A 82 -6.30 22.73 3.40
C VAL A 82 -5.75 22.54 2.01
N SER A 83 -6.55 21.94 1.15
CA SER A 83 -6.28 21.72 -0.28
C SER A 83 -6.38 23.01 -1.10
N SER A 84 -6.08 22.91 -2.38
CA SER A 84 -6.16 24.01 -3.35
C SER A 84 -7.58 24.62 -3.44
N GLU A 85 -8.63 23.80 -3.35
CA GLU A 85 -10.05 24.22 -3.33
C GLU A 85 -10.58 24.39 -1.90
N ARG A 86 -9.68 24.54 -0.90
CA ARG A 86 -9.99 24.81 0.51
C ARG A 86 -10.74 23.69 1.26
N ARG A 87 -10.61 22.43 0.83
CA ARG A 87 -11.09 21.28 1.63
C ARG A 87 -10.09 20.93 2.71
N HIS A 88 -10.58 20.60 3.90
CA HIS A 88 -9.71 20.11 4.98
C HIS A 88 -9.08 18.79 4.62
N ILE A 89 -7.77 18.64 4.87
CA ILE A 89 -7.03 17.40 4.78
C ILE A 89 -6.99 16.82 6.21
N PRO A 90 -7.79 15.77 6.50
CA PRO A 90 -7.88 15.24 7.86
C PRO A 90 -6.64 14.41 8.22
N ILE A 91 -6.19 14.53 9.45
CA ILE A 91 -5.25 13.62 10.09
C ILE A 91 -5.87 13.07 11.37
N VAL A 92 -5.80 11.77 11.55
CA VAL A 92 -6.24 11.07 12.73
C VAL A 92 -5.03 10.59 13.52
N LYS A 93 -4.95 10.96 14.79
CA LYS A 93 -4.00 10.36 15.73
C LYS A 93 -4.71 9.33 16.58
N ILE A 94 -4.20 8.11 16.63
CA ILE A 94 -4.55 7.09 17.62
C ILE A 94 -3.36 6.99 18.59
N SER A 95 -3.56 7.40 19.84
CA SER A 95 -2.49 7.46 20.83
C SER A 95 -2.13 6.08 21.36
N ALA A 96 -0.88 5.91 21.75
CA ALA A 96 -0.38 4.75 22.47
C ALA A 96 -1.25 4.41 23.70
N LEU A 97 -1.33 3.13 24.02
CA LEU A 97 -2.03 2.63 25.22
C LEU A 97 -1.14 2.67 26.44
N ASP A 98 0.15 2.46 26.26
CA ASP A 98 1.16 2.40 27.32
C ASP A 98 1.97 3.69 27.31
N GLU A 99 1.62 4.61 28.21
CA GLU A 99 2.33 5.88 28.39
C GLU A 99 3.63 5.72 29.20
N THR A 100 3.90 4.54 29.74
CA THR A 100 5.12 4.28 30.55
C THR A 100 6.35 4.04 29.67
N LYS A 101 6.15 3.73 28.39
CA LYS A 101 7.21 3.53 27.41
C LYS A 101 7.32 4.70 26.44
N PRO A 102 8.54 5.02 25.96
CA PRO A 102 8.68 5.98 24.87
C PRO A 102 7.83 5.56 23.66
N PRO A 103 6.97 6.44 23.15
CA PRO A 103 6.12 6.09 22.01
C PRO A 103 6.93 6.01 20.72
N VAL A 104 6.58 5.04 19.88
CA VAL A 104 7.03 4.94 18.49
C VAL A 104 5.97 5.57 17.59
N ASP A 105 6.36 6.56 16.80
CA ASP A 105 5.43 7.19 15.86
C ASP A 105 5.41 6.42 14.52
N VAL A 106 4.19 6.10 14.06
CA VAL A 106 3.89 5.46 12.77
C VAL A 106 2.98 6.39 11.98
N PHE A 107 3.29 6.63 10.71
CA PHE A 107 2.49 7.47 9.83
C PHE A 107 2.04 6.70 8.60
N VAL A 108 0.76 6.80 8.28
CA VAL A 108 0.13 6.20 7.09
C VAL A 108 -0.63 7.29 6.34
N ASP A 109 -0.49 7.36 5.04
CA ASP A 109 -1.36 8.17 4.19
C ASP A 109 -2.03 7.36 3.09
N ALA A 110 -3.09 7.92 2.52
CA ALA A 110 -3.86 7.36 1.42
C ALA A 110 -4.46 8.48 0.57
N GLY A 111 -4.81 8.15 -0.67
CA GLY A 111 -5.55 9.06 -1.54
C GLY A 111 -4.75 10.25 -2.04
N PHE A 112 -3.43 10.12 -2.27
CA PHE A 112 -2.65 11.07 -3.05
C PHE A 112 -3.16 11.13 -4.49
N HIS A 113 -3.35 9.95 -5.11
CA HIS A 113 -3.97 9.85 -6.41
C HIS A 113 -5.49 9.71 -6.25
N ALA A 114 -6.21 10.62 -6.86
CA ALA A 114 -7.64 10.81 -6.63
C ALA A 114 -8.51 9.59 -6.98
N ARG A 115 -8.15 8.85 -8.03
CA ARG A 115 -8.87 7.67 -8.55
C ARG A 115 -8.71 6.40 -7.73
N GLU A 116 -7.76 6.36 -6.78
CA GLU A 116 -7.39 5.18 -5.99
C GLU A 116 -8.28 5.05 -4.73
N TRP A 117 -9.59 4.87 -4.95
CA TRP A 117 -10.59 4.89 -3.88
C TRP A 117 -10.41 3.81 -2.82
N ILE A 118 -9.87 2.65 -3.22
CA ILE A 118 -9.65 1.51 -2.31
C ILE A 118 -8.65 1.87 -1.21
N SER A 119 -7.63 2.69 -1.50
CA SER A 119 -6.66 3.14 -0.51
C SER A 119 -7.32 3.98 0.59
N ILE A 120 -8.26 4.84 0.22
CA ILE A 120 -9.04 5.68 1.14
C ILE A 120 -9.94 4.82 2.02
N ALA A 121 -10.69 3.90 1.42
CA ALA A 121 -11.59 3.00 2.17
C ALA A 121 -10.82 2.11 3.14
N THR A 122 -9.65 1.60 2.72
CA THR A 122 -8.74 0.82 3.58
C THR A 122 -8.25 1.66 4.77
N ALA A 123 -7.83 2.91 4.53
CA ALA A 123 -7.38 3.82 5.60
C ALA A 123 -8.50 4.14 6.61
N LEU A 124 -9.75 4.29 6.17
CA LEU A 124 -10.90 4.49 7.06
C LEU A 124 -11.18 3.27 7.94
N ASN A 125 -11.09 2.07 7.36
CA ASN A 125 -11.21 0.82 8.10
C ASN A 125 -10.07 0.67 9.14
N LEU A 126 -8.81 0.99 8.77
CA LEU A 126 -7.68 1.00 9.70
C LEU A 126 -7.94 1.95 10.88
N ILE A 127 -8.37 3.19 10.61
CA ILE A 127 -8.69 4.17 11.65
C ILE A 127 -9.73 3.61 12.62
N TYR A 128 -10.85 3.12 12.11
CA TYR A 128 -11.95 2.65 12.94
C TYR A 128 -11.54 1.44 13.78
N ASN A 129 -11.00 0.41 13.16
CA ASN A 129 -10.72 -0.85 13.84
C ASN A 129 -9.53 -0.73 14.80
N LEU A 130 -8.41 -0.09 14.40
CA LEU A 130 -7.24 0.06 15.27
C LEU A 130 -7.50 1.01 16.45
N SER A 131 -8.42 1.98 16.31
CA SER A 131 -8.81 2.83 17.43
C SER A 131 -9.56 2.09 18.55
N ARG A 132 -10.07 0.89 18.29
CA ARG A 132 -10.89 0.05 19.18
C ARG A 132 -10.24 -1.26 19.57
N SER A 133 -9.19 -1.64 18.89
CA SER A 133 -8.46 -2.89 19.16
C SER A 133 -7.24 -2.62 20.03
N ASN A 134 -6.79 -3.68 20.73
CA ASN A 134 -5.58 -3.68 21.55
C ASN A 134 -4.58 -4.76 21.07
N ASP A 135 -4.76 -5.26 19.86
CA ASP A 135 -3.96 -6.34 19.26
C ASP A 135 -2.72 -5.85 18.50
N TRP A 136 -2.35 -4.60 18.72
CA TRP A 136 -1.15 -3.96 18.19
C TRP A 136 -0.26 -3.43 19.33
N PRO A 137 1.03 -3.11 19.09
CA PRO A 137 1.95 -2.71 20.15
C PRO A 137 1.43 -1.50 20.95
N SER A 138 1.45 -1.62 22.27
CA SER A 138 0.82 -0.65 23.18
C SER A 138 1.51 0.72 23.21
N ASN A 139 2.78 0.80 22.80
CA ASN A 139 3.58 2.03 22.80
C ASN A 139 3.67 2.72 21.43
N ILE A 140 2.76 2.45 20.50
CA ILE A 140 2.72 3.14 19.20
C ILE A 140 1.72 4.31 19.22
N ASN A 141 2.13 5.45 18.69
CA ASN A 141 1.22 6.47 18.19
C ASN A 141 1.04 6.26 16.69
N LEU A 142 -0.19 6.09 16.25
CA LEU A 142 -0.51 5.93 14.84
C LEU A 142 -1.16 7.22 14.31
N TYR A 143 -0.59 7.77 13.24
CA TYR A 143 -1.10 8.93 12.52
C TYR A 143 -1.56 8.49 11.14
N ILE A 144 -2.81 8.76 10.77
CA ILE A 144 -3.36 8.38 9.47
C ILE A 144 -3.97 9.59 8.78
N VAL A 145 -3.57 9.85 7.53
CA VAL A 145 -4.19 10.78 6.60
C VAL A 145 -5.01 9.97 5.59
N PRO A 146 -6.33 9.81 5.77
CA PRO A 146 -7.10 8.91 4.91
C PRO A 146 -7.39 9.47 3.52
N VAL A 147 -7.34 10.81 3.34
CA VAL A 147 -7.58 11.49 2.05
C VAL A 147 -6.60 12.64 1.92
N ALA A 148 -5.46 12.38 1.29
CA ALA A 148 -4.41 13.40 1.10
C ALA A 148 -4.77 14.42 0.02
N ASN A 149 -5.53 14.01 -1.02
CA ASN A 149 -5.99 14.85 -2.14
C ASN A 149 -7.52 14.91 -2.20
N PRO A 150 -8.17 15.67 -1.30
CA PRO A 150 -9.62 15.70 -1.24
C PRO A 150 -10.27 16.39 -2.45
N ASP A 151 -9.58 17.30 -3.13
CA ASP A 151 -10.10 18.01 -4.30
C ASP A 151 -10.19 17.07 -5.52
N GLY A 152 -9.09 16.37 -5.80
CA GLY A 152 -9.07 15.34 -6.83
C GLY A 152 -10.08 14.24 -6.54
N TYR A 153 -10.16 13.79 -5.28
CA TYR A 153 -11.12 12.76 -4.86
C TYR A 153 -12.57 13.16 -5.14
N GLU A 154 -13.00 14.37 -4.75
CA GLU A 154 -14.35 14.85 -5.07
C GLU A 154 -14.56 15.03 -6.58
N TYR A 155 -13.52 15.40 -7.32
CA TYR A 155 -13.61 15.50 -8.77
C TYR A 155 -13.80 14.13 -9.43
N THR A 156 -13.16 13.04 -8.92
CA THR A 156 -13.41 11.68 -9.41
C THR A 156 -14.83 11.19 -9.12
N ARG A 157 -15.50 11.75 -8.14
CA ARG A 157 -16.87 11.37 -7.76
C ARG A 157 -17.93 12.05 -8.59
N THR A 158 -17.62 13.20 -9.20
CA THR A 158 -18.63 14.08 -9.78
C THR A 158 -18.42 14.39 -11.27
N VAL A 159 -17.19 14.25 -11.78
CA VAL A 159 -16.85 14.69 -13.12
C VAL A 159 -16.06 13.67 -13.93
N ASP A 160 -14.91 13.20 -13.40
CA ASP A 160 -14.00 12.31 -14.12
C ASP A 160 -13.45 11.25 -13.16
N ARG A 161 -13.97 10.01 -13.27
CA ARG A 161 -13.64 8.89 -12.37
C ARG A 161 -12.15 8.53 -12.40
N ASP A 162 -11.49 8.75 -13.53
CA ASP A 162 -10.09 8.38 -13.76
C ASP A 162 -9.10 9.49 -13.42
N TRP A 163 -9.59 10.62 -12.90
CA TRP A 163 -8.72 11.73 -12.51
C TRP A 163 -7.69 11.33 -11.44
N ARG A 164 -6.42 11.68 -11.68
CA ARG A 164 -5.30 11.34 -10.80
C ARG A 164 -4.82 12.49 -9.90
N ASN A 165 -4.64 13.67 -10.50
CA ASN A 165 -3.90 14.82 -9.98
C ASN A 165 -4.67 15.61 -8.91
N THR A 166 -4.02 16.60 -8.30
CA THR A 166 -4.69 17.67 -7.53
C THR A 166 -5.62 18.51 -8.43
N ARG A 167 -6.21 19.59 -7.88
CA ARG A 167 -7.11 20.48 -8.66
C ARG A 167 -6.62 21.92 -8.68
N SER A 168 -5.33 22.16 -8.37
CA SER A 168 -4.74 23.49 -8.39
C SER A 168 -4.86 24.16 -9.76
N ILE A 169 -5.02 25.48 -9.77
CA ILE A 169 -5.00 26.31 -10.98
C ILE A 169 -3.52 26.62 -11.26
N LEU A 170 -2.98 26.09 -12.34
CA LEU A 170 -1.58 26.22 -12.70
C LEU A 170 -1.25 27.61 -13.28
N ALA A 171 -2.05 28.04 -14.26
CA ALA A 171 -1.96 29.36 -14.83
C ALA A 171 -3.30 29.76 -15.50
N PRO A 172 -3.65 31.05 -15.54
CA PRO A 172 -4.91 31.51 -16.13
C PRO A 172 -5.12 31.15 -17.60
N ASN A 173 -4.02 30.99 -18.35
CA ASN A 173 -4.03 30.63 -19.78
C ASN A 173 -4.12 29.12 -20.03
N LEU A 174 -3.91 28.27 -18.98
CA LEU A 174 -3.98 26.81 -19.06
C LEU A 174 -5.32 26.31 -18.52
N LYS A 175 -6.44 26.80 -19.03
CA LYS A 175 -7.80 26.49 -18.50
C LYS A 175 -8.17 25.01 -18.59
N SER A 176 -7.63 24.28 -19.57
CA SER A 176 -7.89 22.86 -19.80
C SER A 176 -7.00 21.93 -18.95
N CYS A 177 -5.83 22.39 -18.50
CA CYS A 177 -4.90 21.59 -17.70
C CYS A 177 -4.90 22.08 -16.27
N ARG A 178 -5.20 21.20 -15.33
CA ARG A 178 -5.23 21.51 -13.90
C ARG A 178 -4.53 20.45 -13.10
N GLY A 179 -4.03 20.85 -11.94
CA GLY A 179 -3.46 19.96 -10.95
C GLY A 179 -2.06 19.47 -11.28
N VAL A 180 -1.49 18.81 -10.30
CA VAL A 180 -0.14 18.25 -10.29
C VAL A 180 -0.26 16.84 -9.74
N ASP A 181 0.56 15.92 -10.20
CA ASP A 181 0.73 14.65 -9.49
C ASP A 181 1.38 14.93 -8.13
N ALA A 182 0.57 14.87 -7.07
CA ALA A 182 1.03 15.17 -5.72
C ALA A 182 2.17 14.24 -5.28
N ASN A 183 2.20 12.99 -5.80
CA ASN A 183 3.27 12.02 -5.57
C ASN A 183 4.41 12.09 -6.60
N ARG A 184 4.61 13.26 -7.23
CA ARG A 184 5.79 13.71 -7.98
C ARG A 184 6.25 15.08 -7.52
N ASN A 185 5.62 15.64 -6.48
CA ASN A 185 5.82 17.02 -6.04
C ASN A 185 6.70 17.17 -4.79
N PHE A 186 7.21 16.05 -4.22
CA PHE A 186 8.13 16.07 -3.08
C PHE A 186 9.55 16.48 -3.49
N PRO A 187 10.36 17.10 -2.59
CA PRO A 187 11.61 17.77 -2.99
C PRO A 187 12.78 16.81 -3.28
N PHE A 188 12.71 15.54 -2.85
CA PHE A 188 13.80 14.60 -3.05
C PHE A 188 13.84 14.13 -4.51
N HIS A 189 14.93 14.47 -5.22
CA HIS A 189 15.09 14.23 -6.66
C HIS A 189 13.95 14.75 -7.54
N TRP A 190 13.27 15.83 -7.11
CA TRP A 190 12.16 16.44 -7.86
C TRP A 190 12.51 16.70 -9.33
N ALA A 191 11.52 16.56 -10.22
CA ALA A 191 11.65 16.72 -11.68
C ALA A 191 12.63 15.73 -12.35
N GLY A 192 12.84 14.56 -11.72
CA GLY A 192 13.70 13.50 -12.25
C GLY A 192 12.93 12.51 -13.16
N GLN A 193 13.46 11.29 -13.26
CA GLN A 193 12.84 10.23 -14.08
C GLN A 193 11.41 9.92 -13.64
N GLY A 194 10.55 9.54 -14.59
CA GLY A 194 9.15 9.19 -14.33
C GLY A 194 8.27 10.37 -13.94
N THR A 195 8.68 11.59 -14.31
CA THR A 195 7.91 12.82 -14.17
C THR A 195 7.79 13.55 -15.50
N SER A 196 6.88 14.52 -15.60
CA SER A 196 6.68 15.37 -16.77
C SER A 196 6.73 16.84 -16.38
N ASN A 197 7.25 17.69 -17.27
CA ASN A 197 7.14 19.14 -17.20
C ASN A 197 5.93 19.69 -17.98
N ASP A 198 5.17 18.82 -18.65
CA ASP A 198 3.93 19.20 -19.31
C ASP A 198 2.80 19.33 -18.28
N PRO A 199 2.20 20.52 -18.11
CA PRO A 199 1.08 20.73 -17.18
C PRO A 199 -0.17 19.91 -17.45
N CYS A 200 -0.30 19.32 -18.64
CA CYS A 200 -1.41 18.46 -19.02
C CYS A 200 -1.15 16.97 -18.77
N SER A 201 0.04 16.62 -18.32
CA SER A 201 0.42 15.24 -18.07
C SER A 201 -0.10 14.76 -16.72
N GLU A 202 -0.53 13.51 -16.64
CA GLU A 202 -0.91 12.85 -15.38
C GLU A 202 0.27 12.71 -14.39
N ILE A 203 1.51 12.77 -14.85
CA ILE A 203 2.73 12.72 -14.04
C ILE A 203 3.43 14.08 -13.96
N TYR A 204 2.68 15.17 -14.13
CA TYR A 204 3.23 16.53 -14.02
C TYR A 204 3.73 16.78 -12.59
N HIS A 205 5.01 17.12 -12.45
CA HIS A 205 5.68 17.34 -11.16
C HIS A 205 5.42 18.70 -10.51
N GLY A 206 4.64 19.58 -11.19
CA GLY A 206 4.38 20.95 -10.73
C GLY A 206 5.48 21.95 -11.11
N PRO A 207 5.23 23.25 -10.90
CA PRO A 207 6.17 24.33 -11.27
C PRO A 207 7.37 24.43 -10.33
N ARG A 208 7.31 23.83 -9.16
CA ARG A 208 8.38 23.74 -8.15
C ARG A 208 8.04 22.63 -7.15
N PRO A 209 9.04 22.11 -6.40
CA PRO A 209 8.75 21.16 -5.33
C PRO A 209 7.82 21.80 -4.29
N LEU A 210 6.92 21.00 -3.74
CA LEU A 210 5.91 21.39 -2.77
C LEU A 210 5.05 22.59 -3.22
N SER A 211 4.78 22.68 -4.53
CA SER A 211 3.80 23.64 -5.06
C SER A 211 2.40 23.33 -4.55
N GLU A 212 2.07 22.06 -4.42
CA GLU A 212 0.76 21.59 -3.99
C GLU A 212 0.63 21.62 -2.47
N PRO A 213 -0.43 22.24 -1.93
CA PRO A 213 -0.69 22.22 -0.50
C PRO A 213 -0.83 20.80 0.05
N GLU A 214 -1.39 19.87 -0.71
CA GLU A 214 -1.57 18.46 -0.40
C GLU A 214 -0.23 17.77 -0.09
N ALA A 215 0.75 17.89 -0.98
CA ALA A 215 2.10 17.36 -0.78
C ALA A 215 2.85 18.12 0.33
N ARG A 216 2.70 19.45 0.36
CA ARG A 216 3.41 20.33 1.30
C ARG A 216 3.06 20.04 2.77
N VAL A 217 1.78 19.82 3.10
CA VAL A 217 1.37 19.58 4.50
C VAL A 217 1.87 18.23 5.00
N VAL A 218 1.87 17.20 4.13
CA VAL A 218 2.45 15.89 4.46
C VAL A 218 3.98 16.01 4.61
N ALA A 219 4.68 16.65 3.68
CA ALA A 219 6.12 16.84 3.77
C ALA A 219 6.54 17.61 5.05
N GLN A 220 5.77 18.63 5.44
CA GLN A 220 6.00 19.37 6.68
C GLN A 220 5.76 18.51 7.92
N PHE A 221 4.75 17.66 7.92
CA PHE A 221 4.50 16.73 9.01
C PHE A 221 5.65 15.74 9.17
N LEU A 222 6.08 15.12 8.07
CA LEU A 222 7.19 14.18 8.05
C LEU A 222 8.49 14.83 8.55
N SER A 223 8.86 15.98 8.00
CA SER A 223 10.11 16.66 8.37
C SER A 223 10.14 17.11 9.83
N LYS A 224 9.02 17.62 10.36
CA LYS A 224 8.92 18.04 11.78
C LYS A 224 9.01 16.87 12.75
N ARG A 225 8.67 15.65 12.31
CA ARG A 225 8.64 14.44 13.13
C ARG A 225 9.69 13.41 12.74
N ALA A 226 10.60 13.72 11.84
CA ALA A 226 11.58 12.75 11.33
C ALA A 226 12.34 12.02 12.44
N ASN A 227 12.63 12.68 13.56
CA ASN A 227 13.33 12.08 14.70
C ASN A 227 12.47 11.11 15.53
N SER A 228 11.14 11.25 15.52
CA SER A 228 10.21 10.37 16.27
C SER A 228 9.55 9.31 15.39
N LEU A 229 9.38 9.60 14.10
CA LEU A 229 8.80 8.66 13.15
C LEU A 229 9.78 7.52 12.85
N LYS A 230 9.32 6.29 13.07
CA LYS A 230 10.05 5.07 12.70
C LYS A 230 9.49 4.43 11.44
N VAL A 231 8.21 4.67 11.15
CA VAL A 231 7.47 4.03 10.05
C VAL A 231 6.73 5.07 9.24
N TYR A 232 6.83 4.98 7.93
CA TYR A 232 6.00 5.65 6.94
C TYR A 232 5.47 4.66 5.94
N VAL A 233 4.15 4.65 5.72
CA VAL A 233 3.48 3.83 4.69
C VAL A 233 2.53 4.69 3.89
N SER A 234 2.66 4.65 2.56
CA SER A 234 1.72 5.28 1.61
C SER A 234 0.86 4.22 0.94
N LEU A 235 -0.46 4.37 1.02
CA LEU A 235 -1.42 3.44 0.41
C LEU A 235 -1.85 3.94 -0.95
N HIS A 236 -1.61 3.14 -1.97
CA HIS A 236 -1.91 3.36 -3.37
C HIS A 236 -2.68 2.18 -3.97
N SER A 237 -3.07 2.27 -5.22
CA SER A 237 -3.52 1.16 -6.06
C SER A 237 -3.21 1.45 -7.53
N TYR A 238 -3.06 0.43 -8.38
CA TYR A 238 -3.16 -1.00 -8.07
C TYR A 238 -1.92 -1.75 -8.57
N HIS A 239 -1.46 -2.79 -7.90
CA HIS A 239 -0.42 -3.70 -8.42
C HIS A 239 -0.14 -4.93 -7.53
N ASN A 240 -0.82 -5.13 -6.39
CA ASN A 240 -0.49 -6.17 -5.39
C ASN A 240 1.00 -6.19 -5.04
N ALA A 241 1.55 -5.04 -4.63
CA ALA A 241 2.96 -4.94 -4.32
C ALA A 241 3.24 -4.08 -3.07
N ILE A 242 4.32 -4.43 -2.37
CA ILE A 242 4.98 -3.55 -1.41
C ILE A 242 6.27 -3.03 -2.06
N LEU A 243 6.32 -1.72 -2.25
CA LEU A 243 7.42 -1.03 -2.88
C LEU A 243 8.42 -0.55 -1.83
N VAL A 244 9.70 -0.87 -2.05
CA VAL A 244 10.81 -0.50 -1.17
C VAL A 244 11.63 0.63 -1.83
N PRO A 245 11.88 1.76 -1.15
CA PRO A 245 12.71 2.85 -1.68
C PRO A 245 14.13 2.37 -2.11
N TYR A 246 14.82 3.09 -2.99
CA TYR A 246 14.37 4.32 -3.64
C TYR A 246 13.76 4.03 -5.00
N GLY A 247 12.77 4.86 -5.39
CA GLY A 247 12.07 4.79 -6.67
C GLY A 247 12.54 5.80 -7.71
N TYR A 248 13.31 6.84 -7.35
CA TYR A 248 13.64 7.95 -8.26
C TYR A 248 14.48 7.55 -9.48
N ARG A 249 15.18 6.41 -9.44
CA ARG A 249 15.91 5.85 -10.58
C ARG A 249 16.20 4.37 -10.38
N TYR A 250 16.44 3.63 -11.45
CA TYR A 250 16.92 2.26 -11.38
C TYR A 250 18.20 2.14 -10.53
N ASN A 251 18.27 1.05 -9.76
CA ASN A 251 19.40 0.70 -8.91
C ASN A 251 19.71 1.68 -7.74
N ALA A 252 18.88 2.71 -7.51
CA ALA A 252 18.96 3.50 -6.29
C ALA A 252 18.47 2.67 -5.11
N ARG A 253 19.26 2.61 -4.03
CA ARG A 253 18.94 1.84 -2.82
C ARG A 253 19.46 2.57 -1.58
N PRO A 254 18.68 2.62 -0.49
CA PRO A 254 19.16 3.08 0.79
C PRO A 254 20.18 2.09 1.38
N ARG A 255 20.94 2.53 2.38
CA ARG A 255 21.97 1.67 3.01
C ARG A 255 21.40 0.42 3.67
N ASP A 256 20.19 0.52 4.20
CA ASP A 256 19.42 -0.53 4.88
C ASP A 256 18.44 -1.27 3.96
N TYR A 257 18.68 -1.22 2.63
CA TYR A 257 17.79 -1.82 1.62
C TYR A 257 17.44 -3.28 1.88
N ASN A 258 18.43 -4.10 2.26
CA ASN A 258 18.21 -5.52 2.51
C ASN A 258 17.27 -5.76 3.69
N GLU A 259 17.40 -4.97 4.76
CA GLU A 259 16.51 -5.03 5.91
C GLU A 259 15.08 -4.62 5.54
N LEU A 260 14.93 -3.53 4.78
CA LEU A 260 13.64 -3.09 4.26
C LEU A 260 12.99 -4.17 3.38
N MET A 261 13.75 -4.79 2.50
CA MET A 261 13.26 -5.85 1.62
C MET A 261 12.83 -7.09 2.43
N TRP A 262 13.61 -7.53 3.40
CA TRP A 262 13.23 -8.63 4.29
C TRP A 262 11.91 -8.35 5.02
N THR A 263 11.78 -7.16 5.57
CA THR A 263 10.55 -6.74 6.25
C THR A 263 9.36 -6.70 5.28
N ALA A 264 9.56 -6.19 4.07
CA ALA A 264 8.52 -6.20 3.03
C ALA A 264 8.09 -7.64 2.64
N LEU A 265 9.02 -8.60 2.59
CA LEU A 265 8.70 -10.01 2.37
C LEU A 265 7.88 -10.61 3.53
N GLU A 266 8.22 -10.31 4.78
CA GLU A 266 7.43 -10.72 5.95
C GLU A 266 5.99 -10.14 5.89
N MET A 267 5.87 -8.87 5.50
CA MET A 267 4.57 -8.20 5.32
C MET A 267 3.75 -8.85 4.19
N THR A 268 4.35 -9.10 3.02
CA THR A 268 3.65 -9.77 1.90
C THR A 268 3.25 -11.19 2.23
N GLN A 269 4.05 -11.93 2.99
CA GLN A 269 3.69 -13.26 3.48
C GLN A 269 2.46 -13.19 4.39
N ALA A 270 2.40 -12.22 5.30
CA ALA A 270 1.25 -12.03 6.17
C ALA A 270 -0.03 -11.71 5.37
N MET A 271 0.05 -10.84 4.36
CA MET A 271 -1.06 -10.51 3.46
C MET A 271 -1.53 -11.75 2.69
N ASN A 272 -0.61 -12.44 2.03
CA ASN A 272 -0.89 -13.58 1.15
C ASN A 272 -1.49 -14.78 1.90
N SER A 273 -1.22 -14.91 3.21
CA SER A 273 -1.76 -16.00 4.02
C SER A 273 -3.26 -15.91 4.26
N LEU A 274 -3.89 -14.76 4.04
CA LEU A 274 -5.30 -14.54 4.36
C LEU A 274 -6.24 -15.00 3.24
N TYR A 275 -6.00 -14.53 2.02
CA TYR A 275 -6.91 -14.75 0.89
C TYR A 275 -6.22 -15.35 -0.34
N GLY A 276 -4.92 -15.66 -0.24
CA GLY A 276 -4.15 -16.25 -1.34
C GLY A 276 -3.83 -15.28 -2.47
N ASN A 277 -3.92 -13.98 -2.23
CA ASN A 277 -3.43 -12.96 -3.15
C ASN A 277 -1.91 -13.02 -3.26
N ASN A 278 -1.39 -12.65 -4.44
CA ASN A 278 0.04 -12.71 -4.72
C ASN A 278 0.69 -11.33 -4.57
N TYR A 279 0.67 -10.76 -3.36
CA TYR A 279 1.48 -9.58 -3.09
C TYR A 279 2.96 -9.89 -3.20
N THR A 280 3.71 -9.01 -3.85
CA THR A 280 5.15 -9.12 -4.03
C THR A 280 5.87 -7.95 -3.37
N ALA A 281 7.11 -8.18 -2.92
CA ALA A 281 7.98 -7.12 -2.44
C ALA A 281 9.02 -6.81 -3.52
N ILE A 282 9.05 -5.57 -4.00
CA ILE A 282 9.97 -5.13 -5.05
C ILE A 282 10.58 -3.76 -4.72
N ASN A 283 11.72 -3.44 -5.33
CA ASN A 283 12.20 -2.06 -5.29
C ASN A 283 11.27 -1.15 -6.11
N SER A 284 10.94 0.03 -5.58
CA SER A 284 9.97 0.95 -6.21
C SER A 284 10.28 1.23 -7.69
N ALA A 285 11.56 1.40 -8.03
CA ALA A 285 11.97 1.64 -9.43
C ALA A 285 11.81 0.42 -10.36
N GLN A 286 11.57 -0.79 -9.82
CA GLN A 286 11.29 -1.98 -10.66
C GLN A 286 9.87 -1.95 -11.23
N LEU A 287 8.93 -1.28 -10.55
CA LEU A 287 7.62 -1.00 -11.13
C LEU A 287 7.79 -0.02 -12.32
N TYR A 288 8.31 1.14 -12.04
CA TYR A 288 8.85 2.14 -12.96
C TYR A 288 9.59 3.21 -12.16
N PRO A 289 10.62 3.89 -12.73
CA PRO A 289 11.24 5.02 -12.05
C PRO A 289 10.24 6.16 -11.81
N ALA A 290 10.25 6.71 -10.60
CA ALA A 290 9.34 7.78 -10.19
C ALA A 290 10.05 8.71 -9.20
N ALA A 291 10.50 9.85 -9.66
CA ALA A 291 11.15 10.85 -8.83
C ALA A 291 10.16 11.81 -8.17
N GLY A 292 10.55 12.40 -7.04
CA GLY A 292 9.70 13.34 -6.30
C GLY A 292 8.54 12.69 -5.56
N CYS A 293 8.66 11.40 -5.21
CA CYS A 293 7.66 10.65 -4.45
C CYS A 293 7.80 10.85 -2.94
N SER A 294 6.72 10.63 -2.24
CA SER A 294 6.60 10.80 -0.79
C SER A 294 7.46 9.80 0.00
N ASP A 295 7.53 8.54 -0.46
CA ASP A 295 8.31 7.48 0.15
C ASP A 295 9.82 7.75 0.05
N ASP A 296 10.32 8.14 -1.11
CA ASP A 296 11.71 8.53 -1.29
C ASP A 296 12.08 9.73 -0.42
N TYR A 297 11.18 10.72 -0.34
CA TYR A 297 11.37 11.87 0.55
C TYR A 297 11.39 11.45 2.02
N ALA A 298 10.44 10.64 2.47
CA ALA A 298 10.40 10.13 3.83
C ALA A 298 11.68 9.37 4.19
N LYS A 299 12.16 8.50 3.29
CA LYS A 299 13.41 7.76 3.48
C LYS A 299 14.64 8.70 3.54
N SER A 300 14.65 9.76 2.74
CA SER A 300 15.73 10.77 2.76
C SER A 300 15.80 11.56 4.08
N LEU A 301 14.70 11.66 4.81
CA LEU A 301 14.65 12.26 6.15
C LEU A 301 15.21 11.34 7.26
N GLY A 302 15.59 10.11 6.94
CA GLY A 302 16.12 9.14 7.90
C GLY A 302 15.04 8.28 8.60
N ILE A 303 13.78 8.33 8.15
CA ILE A 303 12.75 7.41 8.66
C ILE A 303 13.17 5.98 8.32
N LYS A 304 13.16 5.09 9.34
CA LYS A 304 13.74 3.76 9.19
C LYS A 304 12.95 2.89 8.22
N TYR A 305 11.69 2.66 8.49
CA TYR A 305 10.82 1.80 7.70
C TYR A 305 9.90 2.64 6.81
N VAL A 306 10.12 2.56 5.51
CA VAL A 306 9.38 3.33 4.51
C VAL A 306 8.93 2.41 3.39
N TYR A 307 7.62 2.42 3.10
CA TYR A 307 7.00 1.59 2.07
C TYR A 307 5.88 2.32 1.35
N THR A 308 5.69 1.98 0.08
CA THR A 308 4.43 2.22 -0.64
C THR A 308 3.73 0.87 -0.83
N MET A 309 2.44 0.79 -0.54
CA MET A 309 1.62 -0.39 -0.80
C MET A 309 0.69 -0.12 -1.98
N GLU A 310 0.89 -0.86 -3.07
CA GLU A 310 0.01 -0.87 -4.23
C GLU A 310 -1.03 -1.99 -4.04
N LEU A 311 -2.24 -1.59 -3.70
CA LEU A 311 -3.32 -2.49 -3.28
C LEU A 311 -4.05 -3.05 -4.48
N THR A 312 -4.55 -4.28 -4.39
CA THR A 312 -5.33 -5.01 -5.41
C THR A 312 -4.59 -5.23 -6.75
N THR A 313 -5.11 -6.13 -7.57
CA THR A 313 -4.53 -6.43 -8.91
C THR A 313 -5.07 -5.54 -10.02
N GLY A 314 -6.15 -4.78 -9.76
CA GLY A 314 -6.95 -4.15 -10.82
C GLY A 314 -7.83 -5.15 -11.57
N GLU A 315 -8.02 -6.38 -11.03
CA GLU A 315 -8.89 -7.40 -11.58
C GLU A 315 -9.91 -7.88 -10.53
N TYR A 316 -11.11 -8.23 -10.98
CA TYR A 316 -12.17 -8.79 -10.15
C TYR A 316 -13.06 -9.74 -10.97
N GLY A 317 -13.26 -10.95 -10.46
CA GLY A 317 -14.07 -11.96 -11.17
C GLY A 317 -13.55 -12.33 -12.56
N GLY A 318 -12.23 -12.21 -12.80
CA GLY A 318 -11.60 -12.45 -14.09
C GLY A 318 -11.77 -11.32 -15.10
N GLN A 319 -12.21 -10.14 -14.66
CA GLN A 319 -12.33 -8.94 -15.48
C GLN A 319 -11.40 -7.84 -14.99
N TYR A 320 -10.83 -7.10 -15.91
CA TYR A 320 -10.05 -5.90 -15.60
C TYR A 320 -10.98 -4.77 -15.15
N VAL A 321 -10.77 -4.28 -13.93
CA VAL A 321 -11.53 -3.18 -13.31
C VAL A 321 -10.65 -1.95 -13.02
N GLY A 322 -9.33 -2.08 -13.15
CA GLY A 322 -8.40 -0.99 -12.94
C GLY A 322 -8.57 -0.32 -11.57
N PHE A 323 -8.79 0.99 -11.56
CA PHE A 323 -9.04 1.78 -10.36
C PHE A 323 -10.49 1.70 -9.84
N GLU A 324 -11.40 1.08 -10.59
CA GLU A 324 -12.79 0.89 -10.18
C GLU A 324 -12.96 -0.38 -9.33
N THR A 325 -12.11 -0.51 -8.31
CA THR A 325 -12.15 -1.65 -7.40
C THR A 325 -13.54 -1.78 -6.78
N PRO A 326 -14.23 -2.94 -6.94
CA PRO A 326 -15.53 -3.17 -6.33
C PRO A 326 -15.48 -3.08 -4.80
N ARG A 327 -16.54 -2.53 -4.20
CA ARG A 327 -16.65 -2.36 -2.75
C ARG A 327 -16.59 -3.68 -1.97
N GLU A 328 -16.92 -4.80 -2.61
CA GLU A 328 -16.81 -6.14 -2.07
C GLU A 328 -15.38 -6.51 -1.66
N LEU A 329 -14.37 -5.87 -2.26
CA LEU A 329 -12.96 -6.07 -1.93
C LEU A 329 -12.46 -5.21 -0.76
N ILE A 330 -13.24 -4.24 -0.26
CA ILE A 330 -12.79 -3.31 0.78
C ILE A 330 -12.39 -4.06 2.06
N GLN A 331 -13.22 -4.99 2.53
CA GLN A 331 -12.92 -5.74 3.74
C GLN A 331 -11.68 -6.61 3.59
N GLN A 332 -11.58 -7.34 2.48
CA GLN A 332 -10.42 -8.17 2.18
C GLN A 332 -9.13 -7.33 2.13
N THR A 333 -9.15 -6.23 1.39
CA THR A 333 -7.98 -5.33 1.25
C THR A 333 -7.57 -4.73 2.60
N TYR A 334 -8.56 -4.35 3.43
CA TYR A 334 -8.29 -3.89 4.79
C TYR A 334 -7.61 -4.98 5.64
N ASP A 335 -8.11 -6.21 5.62
CA ASP A 335 -7.54 -7.31 6.42
C ASP A 335 -6.08 -7.58 6.02
N GLU A 336 -5.78 -7.57 4.73
CA GLU A 336 -4.42 -7.74 4.19
C GLU A 336 -3.48 -6.61 4.63
N VAL A 337 -3.90 -5.36 4.46
CA VAL A 337 -3.09 -4.20 4.88
C VAL A 337 -2.91 -4.16 6.39
N ARG A 338 -3.94 -4.53 7.16
CA ARG A 338 -3.83 -4.65 8.61
C ARG A 338 -2.79 -5.70 9.02
N ALA A 339 -2.79 -6.87 8.38
CA ALA A 339 -1.81 -7.92 8.67
C ALA A 339 -0.37 -7.43 8.40
N ALA A 340 -0.14 -6.76 7.27
CA ALA A 340 1.15 -6.17 6.94
C ALA A 340 1.58 -5.11 7.96
N LEU A 341 0.68 -4.18 8.30
CA LEU A 341 0.96 -3.13 9.27
C LEU A 341 1.24 -3.68 10.69
N LEU A 342 0.50 -4.70 11.12
CA LEU A 342 0.76 -5.35 12.41
C LEU A 342 2.14 -6.00 12.43
N THR A 343 2.51 -6.73 11.37
CA THR A 343 3.85 -7.32 11.22
C THR A 343 4.94 -6.24 11.34
N LEU A 344 4.77 -5.13 10.63
CA LEU A 344 5.70 -4.01 10.65
C LEU A 344 5.78 -3.33 12.02
N MET A 345 4.63 -3.06 12.66
CA MET A 345 4.59 -2.41 13.97
C MET A 345 5.22 -3.26 15.06
N TRP A 346 4.96 -4.57 15.09
CA TRP A 346 5.58 -5.48 16.06
C TRP A 346 7.10 -5.54 15.87
N LYS A 347 7.59 -5.58 14.64
CA LYS A 347 9.03 -5.52 14.35
C LYS A 347 9.65 -4.22 14.85
N THR A 348 9.01 -3.09 14.60
CA THR A 348 9.53 -1.76 14.94
C THR A 348 9.70 -1.53 16.44
N VAL A 349 8.90 -2.17 17.29
CA VAL A 349 8.99 -2.03 18.75
C VAL A 349 9.94 -3.02 19.42
N GLN A 350 10.45 -4.00 18.68
CA GLN A 350 11.45 -4.98 19.16
C GLN A 350 12.89 -4.47 19.00
N GLU A 351 13.09 -3.38 18.28
CA GLU A 351 14.38 -2.70 18.07
C GLU A 351 14.58 -1.54 19.08
#